data_0d60e1748a00ea8c7b8cfff89a51751d
#
_entry.id   0d60e1748a00ea8c7b8cfff89a51751d
#
_cell.length_a   1.000
_cell.length_b   1.000
_cell.length_c   1.000
_cell.angle_alpha   90.00
_cell.angle_beta   90.00
_cell.angle_gamma   90.00
#
_symmetry.space_group_name_H-M   'P 1'
#
loop_
_entity.id
_entity.type
_entity.pdbx_description
1 polymer ?
#
loop_
_entity_poly.entity_id
_entity_poly.type
_entity_poly.pdbx_seq_one_letter_code
_entity_poly.pdbx_strand_id
1 'polypeptide(L)'
;LSMNYINTRIHPRPKPTDVDLLDFAEQLVKPQQFRSVGNVGSTDLNNIIDMILTEIENDEISILVSDCIYSISGSGTTTSMLATCKNKTFAHFLDKSRTFSDLSTLIIAMNSSFSGNYWDYMHPSGAASQVLNCSRPYYICVFGSSSAVNNFNEKISVEELNGYADRLL
;
A
#
# COMPACT_ATOMS: atom_id res chain seq x y z
N LEU A 1 -7.94 6.16 -15.37
CA LEU A 1 -6.85 5.71 -14.52
C LEU A 1 -6.13 6.93 -13.92
N SER A 2 -5.96 6.95 -12.62
CA SER A 2 -5.09 7.92 -11.93
C SER A 2 -3.96 7.17 -11.24
N MET A 3 -2.76 7.78 -11.22
CA MET A 3 -1.62 7.23 -10.50
C MET A 3 -1.13 8.26 -9.49
N ASN A 4 -0.78 7.78 -8.30
CA ASN A 4 -0.37 8.64 -7.22
C ASN A 4 0.86 8.05 -6.51
N TYR A 5 1.76 8.91 -6.04
CA TYR A 5 2.69 8.53 -4.99
C TYR A 5 2.05 8.84 -3.64
N ILE A 6 2.25 7.96 -2.68
CA ILE A 6 1.65 8.08 -1.36
C ILE A 6 2.74 7.97 -0.29
N ASN A 7 2.70 8.91 0.66
CA ASN A 7 3.43 8.83 1.91
C ASN A 7 2.53 9.35 3.06
N THR A 8 2.72 10.56 3.56
CA THR A 8 1.80 11.19 4.53
C THR A 8 0.56 11.80 3.86
N ARG A 9 0.55 11.90 2.54
CA ARG A 9 -0.56 12.38 1.70
C ARG A 9 -0.47 11.81 0.29
N ILE A 10 -1.54 11.93 -0.45
CA ILE A 10 -1.58 11.60 -1.89
C ILE A 10 -0.86 12.70 -2.67
N HIS A 11 0.04 12.30 -3.57
CA HIS A 11 0.72 13.17 -4.52
C HIS A 11 0.27 12.78 -5.94
N PRO A 12 -0.76 13.46 -6.49
CA PRO A 12 -1.27 13.15 -7.81
C PRO A 12 -0.21 13.30 -8.88
N ARG A 13 -0.19 12.38 -9.82
CA ARG A 13 0.59 12.49 -11.05
C ARG A 13 -0.33 12.93 -12.20
N PRO A 14 0.22 13.56 -13.25
CA PRO A 14 -0.55 13.79 -14.46
C PRO A 14 -1.24 12.51 -14.93
N LYS A 15 -2.41 12.62 -15.54
CA LYS A 15 -3.11 11.44 -16.07
C LYS A 15 -2.19 10.68 -17.00
N PRO A 16 -1.96 9.36 -16.75
CA PRO A 16 -1.07 8.58 -17.57
C PRO A 16 -1.69 8.36 -18.96
N THR A 17 -0.87 8.50 -19.98
CA THR A 17 -1.08 7.86 -21.28
C THR A 17 -0.57 6.42 -21.19
N ASP A 18 -0.83 5.58 -22.21
CA ASP A 18 -0.32 4.20 -22.22
C ASP A 18 1.22 4.16 -22.18
N VAL A 19 1.88 5.16 -22.74
CA VAL A 19 3.35 5.32 -22.68
C VAL A 19 3.80 5.64 -21.24
N ASP A 20 3.04 6.45 -20.52
CA ASP A 20 3.35 6.84 -19.15
C ASP A 20 3.25 5.65 -18.17
N LEU A 21 2.43 4.62 -18.46
CA LEU A 21 2.36 3.40 -17.64
C LEU A 21 3.65 2.59 -17.69
N LEU A 22 4.26 2.44 -18.86
CA LEU A 22 5.55 1.77 -19.02
C LEU A 22 6.67 2.57 -18.35
N ASP A 23 6.71 3.88 -18.59
CA ASP A 23 7.66 4.78 -17.94
C ASP A 23 7.50 4.77 -16.42
N PHE A 24 6.25 4.72 -15.91
CA PHE A 24 5.99 4.61 -14.48
C PHE A 24 6.51 3.28 -13.92
N ALA A 25 6.25 2.16 -14.59
CA ALA A 25 6.75 0.85 -14.17
C ALA A 25 8.29 0.81 -14.15
N GLU A 26 8.96 1.41 -15.14
CA GLU A 26 10.41 1.54 -15.15
C GLU A 26 10.95 2.48 -14.04
N GLN A 27 10.20 3.50 -13.70
CA GLN A 27 10.55 4.45 -12.63
C GLN A 27 10.37 3.85 -11.24
N LEU A 28 9.43 2.91 -11.05
CA LEU A 28 9.22 2.21 -9.77
C LEU A 28 10.48 1.46 -9.31
N VAL A 29 11.34 1.02 -10.22
CA VAL A 29 12.60 0.37 -9.89
C VAL A 29 13.73 1.35 -9.54
N LYS A 30 13.49 2.67 -9.63
CA LYS A 30 14.48 3.72 -9.35
C LYS A 30 14.13 4.48 -8.07
N PRO A 31 14.58 4.02 -6.89
CA PRO A 31 14.19 4.61 -5.59
C PRO A 31 14.46 6.11 -5.45
N GLN A 32 15.42 6.62 -6.22
CA GLN A 32 15.82 8.04 -6.17
C GLN A 32 14.71 8.99 -6.62
N GLN A 33 13.81 8.55 -7.46
CA GLN A 33 12.70 9.38 -7.96
C GLN A 33 11.62 9.62 -6.89
N PHE A 34 11.50 8.73 -5.91
CA PHE A 34 10.55 8.87 -4.80
C PHE A 34 11.05 9.83 -3.72
N ARG A 35 12.37 10.05 -3.61
CA ARG A 35 12.97 10.88 -2.56
C ARG A 35 12.59 12.35 -2.66
N SER A 36 12.19 12.82 -3.83
CA SER A 36 11.76 14.20 -4.06
C SER A 36 10.28 14.43 -3.85
N VAL A 37 9.50 13.40 -3.54
CA VAL A 37 8.04 13.48 -3.43
C VAL A 37 7.62 13.47 -1.96
N GLY A 38 7.28 14.63 -1.43
CA GLY A 38 6.74 14.79 -0.09
C GLY A 38 7.71 14.39 1.04
N ASN A 39 7.19 14.02 2.18
CA ASN A 39 7.98 13.54 3.33
C ASN A 39 8.17 12.03 3.24
N VAL A 40 9.41 11.60 3.01
CA VAL A 40 9.77 10.18 2.90
C VAL A 40 10.15 9.55 4.26
N GLY A 41 10.11 10.33 5.34
CA GLY A 41 10.52 9.88 6.69
C GLY A 41 9.43 9.14 7.46
N SER A 42 8.17 9.21 7.03
CA SER A 42 7.05 8.54 7.71
C SER A 42 5.91 8.23 6.74
N THR A 43 5.18 7.17 7.03
CA THR A 43 3.99 6.77 6.29
C THR A 43 2.86 6.50 7.28
N ASP A 44 1.77 7.27 7.19
CA ASP A 44 0.56 7.03 7.96
C ASP A 44 -0.40 6.16 7.15
N LEU A 45 -0.27 4.86 7.32
CA LEU A 45 -1.07 3.88 6.58
C LEU A 45 -2.57 3.99 6.89
N ASN A 46 -2.96 4.40 8.12
CA ASN A 46 -4.37 4.62 8.44
C ASN A 46 -4.96 5.75 7.62
N ASN A 47 -4.26 6.88 7.54
CA ASN A 47 -4.69 8.02 6.75
C ASN A 47 -4.75 7.69 5.26
N ILE A 48 -3.82 6.87 4.77
CA ILE A 48 -3.84 6.38 3.38
C ILE A 48 -5.07 5.53 3.10
N ILE A 49 -5.38 4.57 3.98
CA ILE A 49 -6.57 3.71 3.85
C ILE A 49 -7.85 4.55 3.91
N ASP A 50 -7.93 5.51 4.83
CA ASP A 50 -9.06 6.43 4.92
C ASP A 50 -9.29 7.22 3.63
N MET A 51 -8.22 7.79 3.07
CA MET A 51 -8.29 8.51 1.79
C MET A 51 -8.74 7.60 0.66
N ILE A 52 -8.18 6.39 0.55
CA ILE A 52 -8.58 5.42 -0.47
C ILE A 52 -10.06 5.06 -0.34
N LEU A 53 -10.51 4.70 0.86
CA LEU A 53 -11.90 4.33 1.11
C LEU A 53 -12.86 5.50 0.89
N THR A 54 -12.44 6.73 1.15
CA THR A 54 -13.25 7.92 0.90
C THR A 54 -13.47 8.16 -0.59
N GLU A 55 -12.43 7.98 -1.41
CA GLU A 55 -12.46 8.29 -2.84
C GLU A 55 -13.06 7.17 -3.72
N ILE A 56 -13.18 5.94 -3.22
CA ILE A 56 -13.75 4.82 -4.00
C ILE A 56 -15.21 5.09 -4.32
N GLU A 57 -15.54 5.05 -5.61
CA GLU A 57 -16.91 5.09 -6.15
C GLU A 57 -17.35 3.70 -6.67
N ASN A 58 -18.66 3.59 -6.99
CA ASN A 58 -19.20 2.36 -7.57
C ASN A 58 -18.50 2.07 -8.91
N ASP A 59 -18.23 0.79 -9.17
CA ASP A 59 -17.57 0.26 -10.36
C ASP A 59 -16.08 0.64 -10.54
N GLU A 60 -15.48 1.30 -9.55
CA GLU A 60 -14.06 1.59 -9.52
C GLU A 60 -13.30 0.66 -8.57
N ILE A 61 -12.00 0.51 -8.84
CA ILE A 61 -11.05 -0.10 -7.90
C ILE A 61 -9.95 0.88 -7.58
N SER A 62 -9.52 0.86 -6.32
CA SER A 62 -8.28 1.51 -5.88
C SER A 62 -7.24 0.46 -5.52
N ILE A 63 -6.03 0.62 -6.04
CA ILE A 63 -4.93 -0.31 -5.80
C ILE A 63 -3.84 0.38 -4.99
N LEU A 64 -3.52 -0.17 -3.82
CA LEU A 64 -2.40 0.23 -2.98
C LEU A 64 -1.30 -0.81 -3.06
N VAL A 65 -0.09 -0.39 -3.44
CA VAL A 65 1.12 -1.22 -3.36
C VAL A 65 1.99 -0.68 -2.23
N SER A 66 2.21 -1.50 -1.19
CA SER A 66 2.93 -1.09 0.02
C SER A 66 3.56 -2.29 0.73
N ASP A 67 4.65 -2.06 1.45
CA ASP A 67 5.18 -3.02 2.42
C ASP A 67 4.37 -3.07 3.72
N CYS A 68 3.36 -2.23 3.84
CA CYS A 68 2.47 -2.12 5.00
C CYS A 68 3.19 -1.90 6.34
N ILE A 69 4.41 -1.35 6.31
CA ILE A 69 5.14 -1.00 7.52
C ILE A 69 4.63 0.33 8.08
N TYR A 70 4.15 0.29 9.30
CA TYR A 70 3.75 1.48 10.03
C TYR A 70 4.97 2.27 10.50
N SER A 71 5.14 3.49 10.01
CA SER A 71 6.05 4.47 10.60
C SER A 71 5.28 5.36 11.57
N ILE A 72 5.24 4.96 12.83
CA ILE A 72 4.44 5.66 13.84
C ILE A 72 5.36 6.59 14.62
N SER A 73 5.15 7.90 14.52
CA SER A 73 5.73 8.89 15.39
C SER A 73 4.80 9.13 16.57
N GLY A 74 5.30 9.01 17.81
CA GLY A 74 4.50 9.28 19.02
C GLY A 74 5.11 8.71 20.29
N SER A 75 4.56 9.11 21.43
CA SER A 75 4.92 8.57 22.74
C SER A 75 4.01 7.40 23.09
N GLY A 76 4.54 6.20 23.14
CA GLY A 76 3.79 5.00 23.51
C GLY A 76 4.60 3.73 23.24
N THR A 77 4.11 2.60 23.71
CA THR A 77 4.71 1.31 23.36
C THR A 77 4.28 0.92 21.94
N THR A 78 5.14 0.24 21.19
CA THR A 78 4.82 -0.27 19.84
C THR A 78 3.51 -1.05 19.83
N THR A 79 3.26 -1.87 20.86
CA THR A 79 2.03 -2.66 20.99
C THR A 79 0.78 -1.78 21.10
N SER A 80 0.81 -0.73 21.92
CA SER A 80 -0.35 0.16 22.08
C SER A 80 -0.61 0.97 20.82
N MET A 81 0.44 1.36 20.12
CA MET A 81 0.36 2.09 18.85
C MET A 81 -0.23 1.21 17.74
N LEU A 82 0.23 -0.04 17.60
CA LEU A 82 -0.32 -0.98 16.65
C LEU A 82 -1.79 -1.32 16.94
N ALA A 83 -2.18 -1.47 18.21
CA ALA A 83 -3.58 -1.66 18.59
C ALA A 83 -4.45 -0.46 18.18
N THR A 84 -3.94 0.76 18.38
CA THR A 84 -4.63 1.98 17.94
C THR A 84 -4.78 2.02 16.42
N CYS A 85 -3.73 1.69 15.68
CA CYS A 85 -3.75 1.63 14.22
C CYS A 85 -4.78 0.61 13.72
N LYS A 86 -4.77 -0.61 14.28
CA LYS A 86 -5.76 -1.65 13.96
C LYS A 86 -7.19 -1.14 14.17
N ASN A 87 -7.47 -0.52 15.30
CA ASN A 87 -8.82 -0.04 15.61
C ASN A 87 -9.25 1.09 14.67
N LYS A 88 -8.35 2.00 14.31
CA LYS A 88 -8.62 3.06 13.33
C LYS A 88 -8.90 2.47 11.95
N THR A 89 -8.05 1.57 11.45
CA THR A 89 -8.28 0.89 10.17
C THR A 89 -9.65 0.21 10.16
N PHE A 90 -9.98 -0.54 11.21
CA PHE A 90 -11.30 -1.18 11.34
C PHE A 90 -12.45 -0.16 11.29
N ALA A 91 -12.31 0.98 11.98
CA ALA A 91 -13.32 2.03 11.98
C ALA A 91 -13.53 2.62 10.57
N HIS A 92 -12.46 2.88 9.81
CA HIS A 92 -12.57 3.38 8.42
C HIS A 92 -13.34 2.39 7.52
N PHE A 93 -13.04 1.10 7.60
CA PHE A 93 -13.79 0.08 6.87
C PHE A 93 -15.26 0.01 7.29
N LEU A 94 -15.54 0.06 8.59
CA LEU A 94 -16.89 0.04 9.12
C LEU A 94 -17.69 1.27 8.66
N ASP A 95 -17.09 2.45 8.69
CA ASP A 95 -17.77 3.68 8.26
C ASP A 95 -18.04 3.67 6.75
N LYS A 96 -17.09 3.20 5.94
CA LYS A 96 -17.30 3.06 4.49
C LYS A 96 -18.38 2.02 4.19
N SER A 97 -18.42 0.89 4.88
CA SER A 97 -19.42 -0.17 4.66
C SER A 97 -20.87 0.26 4.93
N ARG A 98 -21.09 1.35 5.68
CA ARG A 98 -22.42 1.93 5.89
C ARG A 98 -22.97 2.65 4.65
N THR A 99 -22.09 3.18 3.83
CA THR A 99 -22.44 3.95 2.61
C THR A 99 -22.16 3.16 1.34
N PHE A 100 -21.31 2.14 1.44
CA PHE A 100 -20.86 1.29 0.35
C PHE A 100 -21.01 -0.17 0.78
N SER A 101 -22.26 -0.70 0.69
CA SER A 101 -22.64 -1.98 1.28
C SER A 101 -21.96 -3.21 0.67
N ASP A 102 -21.38 -3.07 -0.52
CA ASP A 102 -20.73 -4.14 -1.28
C ASP A 102 -19.19 -3.96 -1.30
N LEU A 103 -18.63 -3.36 -0.25
CA LEU A 103 -17.18 -3.18 -0.14
C LEU A 103 -16.45 -4.52 -0.01
N SER A 104 -15.51 -4.74 -0.90
CA SER A 104 -14.62 -5.91 -0.90
C SER A 104 -13.15 -5.49 -0.96
N THR A 105 -12.29 -6.36 -0.50
CA THR A 105 -10.84 -6.13 -0.51
C THR A 105 -10.10 -7.42 -0.86
N LEU A 106 -9.29 -7.36 -1.92
CA LEU A 106 -8.35 -8.42 -2.27
C LEU A 106 -6.96 -8.01 -1.80
N ILE A 107 -6.30 -8.86 -1.04
CA ILE A 107 -4.91 -8.66 -0.59
C ILE A 107 -4.05 -9.74 -1.23
N ILE A 108 -3.04 -9.33 -1.99
CA ILE A 108 -2.07 -10.21 -2.64
C ILE A 108 -0.73 -10.01 -1.93
N ALA A 109 -0.22 -11.08 -1.33
CA ALA A 109 1.08 -11.09 -0.69
C ALA A 109 2.17 -11.40 -1.73
N MET A 110 3.17 -10.56 -1.78
CA MET A 110 4.28 -10.61 -2.72
C MET A 110 5.62 -10.59 -1.98
N ASN A 111 6.65 -11.15 -2.60
CA ASN A 111 8.02 -11.05 -2.14
C ASN A 111 8.91 -10.44 -3.22
N SER A 112 9.82 -9.57 -2.82
CA SER A 112 10.84 -9.02 -3.72
C SER A 112 12.22 -9.13 -3.11
N SER A 113 13.25 -9.17 -3.95
CA SER A 113 14.63 -8.99 -3.52
C SER A 113 14.86 -7.52 -3.19
N PHE A 114 15.37 -7.25 -1.99
CA PHE A 114 15.63 -5.91 -1.50
C PHE A 114 17.07 -5.76 -1.04
N SER A 115 17.69 -4.66 -1.44
CA SER A 115 19.00 -4.22 -0.95
C SER A 115 18.91 -2.75 -0.56
N GLY A 116 19.25 -2.43 0.68
CA GLY A 116 19.18 -1.06 1.18
C GLY A 116 19.09 -0.97 2.69
N ASN A 117 18.72 0.20 3.17
CA ASN A 117 18.49 0.42 4.59
C ASN A 117 17.10 -0.10 4.97
N TYR A 118 17.06 -0.89 6.02
CA TYR A 118 15.85 -1.48 6.55
C TYR A 118 15.66 -1.07 8.01
N TRP A 119 14.47 -0.63 8.36
CA TRP A 119 14.07 -0.29 9.73
C TRP A 119 13.06 -1.33 10.21
N ASP A 120 13.40 -2.05 11.24
CA ASP A 120 12.53 -3.05 11.84
C ASP A 120 12.31 -2.80 13.36
N TYR A 121 11.44 -3.60 13.95
CA TYR A 121 11.12 -3.48 15.37
C TYR A 121 12.28 -3.89 16.31
N MET A 122 13.28 -4.60 15.80
CA MET A 122 14.47 -5.02 16.56
C MET A 122 15.47 -3.88 16.76
N HIS A 123 15.29 -2.76 16.05
CA HIS A 123 16.15 -1.59 16.14
C HIS A 123 15.39 -0.37 16.69
N PRO A 124 14.95 -0.42 17.98
CA PRO A 124 14.13 0.64 18.59
C PRO A 124 14.83 2.01 18.67
N SER A 125 16.14 2.07 18.47
CA SER A 125 16.90 3.31 18.40
C SER A 125 16.74 4.08 17.10
N GLY A 126 15.92 3.58 16.16
CA GLY A 126 15.74 4.18 14.84
C GLY A 126 16.95 4.00 13.91
N ALA A 127 17.93 3.19 14.28
CA ALA A 127 19.05 2.84 13.41
C ALA A 127 18.58 1.91 12.30
N ALA A 128 18.98 2.18 11.07
CA ALA A 128 18.72 1.30 9.94
C ALA A 128 19.75 0.16 9.93
N SER A 129 19.27 -1.06 9.64
CA SER A 129 20.13 -2.17 9.24
C SER A 129 20.35 -2.12 7.74
N GLN A 130 21.60 -2.21 7.30
CA GLN A 130 21.90 -2.39 5.89
C GLN A 130 21.74 -3.87 5.52
N VAL A 131 20.86 -4.15 4.58
CA VAL A 131 20.59 -5.51 4.10
C VAL A 131 20.91 -5.62 2.61
N LEU A 132 21.35 -6.80 2.18
CA LEU A 132 21.68 -7.11 0.80
C LEU A 132 20.91 -8.36 0.37
N ASN A 133 20.21 -8.27 -0.75
CA ASN A 133 19.49 -9.38 -1.38
C ASN A 133 18.58 -10.16 -0.40
N CYS A 134 17.97 -9.48 0.56
CA CYS A 134 17.00 -10.11 1.43
C CYS A 134 15.64 -10.21 0.74
N SER A 135 14.92 -11.31 0.99
CA SER A 135 13.51 -11.42 0.61
C SER A 135 12.69 -10.47 1.49
N ARG A 136 11.92 -9.58 0.88
CA ARG A 136 11.07 -8.62 1.58
C ARG A 136 9.63 -8.74 1.11
N PRO A 137 8.67 -8.94 2.03
CA PRO A 137 7.27 -8.95 1.68
C PRO A 137 6.78 -7.54 1.34
N TYR A 138 5.85 -7.47 0.40
CA TYR A 138 5.01 -6.32 0.15
C TYR A 138 3.62 -6.80 -0.27
N TYR A 139 2.65 -5.91 -0.29
CA TYR A 139 1.26 -6.25 -0.54
C TYR A 139 0.69 -5.38 -1.64
N ILE A 140 -0.14 -6.01 -2.46
CA ILE A 140 -1.02 -5.33 -3.41
C ILE A 140 -2.41 -5.45 -2.82
N CYS A 141 -2.98 -4.35 -2.37
CA CYS A 141 -4.32 -4.30 -1.79
C CYS A 141 -5.26 -3.64 -2.80
N VAL A 142 -6.31 -4.36 -3.21
CA VAL A 142 -7.31 -3.89 -4.16
C VAL A 142 -8.62 -3.68 -3.42
N PHE A 143 -9.14 -2.47 -3.46
CA PHE A 143 -10.38 -2.07 -2.79
C PHE A 143 -11.42 -1.69 -3.83
N GLY A 144 -12.69 -2.04 -3.62
CA GLY A 144 -13.79 -1.70 -4.52
C GLY A 144 -15.07 -2.43 -4.18
N SER A 145 -16.05 -2.42 -5.10
CA SER A 145 -17.20 -3.30 -5.00
C SER A 145 -16.78 -4.77 -5.20
N SER A 146 -17.55 -5.71 -4.65
CA SER A 146 -17.29 -7.15 -4.84
C SER A 146 -17.21 -7.52 -6.31
N SER A 147 -18.10 -6.94 -7.13
CA SER A 147 -18.09 -7.18 -8.58
C SER A 147 -16.82 -6.67 -9.26
N ALA A 148 -16.37 -5.46 -8.91
CA ALA A 148 -15.16 -4.86 -9.50
C ALA A 148 -13.89 -5.60 -9.06
N VAL A 149 -13.79 -5.96 -7.77
CA VAL A 149 -12.66 -6.71 -7.21
C VAL A 149 -12.60 -8.13 -7.78
N ASN A 150 -13.73 -8.82 -7.89
CA ASN A 150 -13.79 -10.15 -8.52
C ASN A 150 -13.39 -10.10 -10.00
N ASN A 151 -13.91 -9.13 -10.75
CA ASN A 151 -13.55 -8.94 -12.16
C ASN A 151 -12.03 -8.67 -12.33
N PHE A 152 -11.43 -7.88 -11.43
CA PHE A 152 -9.99 -7.70 -11.40
C PHE A 152 -9.26 -9.01 -11.13
N ASN A 153 -9.67 -9.76 -10.10
CA ASN A 153 -9.06 -11.02 -9.70
C ASN A 153 -9.14 -12.11 -10.77
N GLU A 154 -10.22 -12.14 -11.56
CA GLU A 154 -10.39 -13.07 -12.69
C GLU A 154 -9.55 -12.71 -13.92
N LYS A 155 -9.30 -11.42 -14.14
CA LYS A 155 -8.56 -10.95 -15.32
C LYS A 155 -7.05 -11.00 -15.15
N ILE A 156 -6.56 -11.05 -13.90
CA ILE A 156 -5.15 -11.03 -13.61
C ILE A 156 -4.74 -12.37 -13.02
N SER A 157 -3.85 -13.08 -13.72
CA SER A 157 -3.21 -14.32 -13.22
C SER A 157 -2.17 -13.93 -12.18
N VAL A 158 -2.61 -13.54 -10.97
CA VAL A 158 -1.71 -13.05 -9.91
C VAL A 158 -0.70 -14.10 -9.47
N GLU A 159 -1.05 -15.39 -9.61
CA GLU A 159 -0.18 -16.52 -9.29
C GLU A 159 1.02 -16.63 -10.24
N GLU A 160 0.92 -16.04 -11.43
CA GLU A 160 2.01 -16.02 -12.42
C GLU A 160 2.98 -14.83 -12.18
N LEU A 161 2.64 -13.91 -11.30
CA LEU A 161 3.49 -12.78 -10.98
C LEU A 161 4.75 -13.25 -10.24
N ASN A 162 5.91 -12.76 -10.67
CA ASN A 162 7.16 -13.06 -10.00
C ASN A 162 7.13 -12.54 -8.55
N GLY A 163 7.37 -13.44 -7.61
CA GLY A 163 7.33 -13.12 -6.18
C GLY A 163 5.96 -13.31 -5.52
N TYR A 164 4.97 -13.83 -6.23
CA TYR A 164 3.69 -14.21 -5.61
C TYR A 164 3.91 -15.18 -4.43
N ALA A 165 3.23 -14.93 -3.34
CA ALA A 165 3.29 -15.78 -2.14
C ALA A 165 1.92 -16.34 -1.76
N ASP A 166 0.90 -15.49 -1.67
CA ASP A 166 -0.46 -15.88 -1.27
C ASP A 166 -1.47 -14.77 -1.58
N ARG A 167 -2.76 -15.08 -1.48
CA ARG A 167 -3.84 -14.08 -1.58
C ARG A 167 -4.98 -14.35 -0.61
N LEU A 168 -5.66 -13.28 -0.21
CA LEU A 168 -6.89 -13.26 0.58
C LEU A 168 -7.92 -12.36 -0.12
N LEU A 169 -9.10 -12.90 -0.34
CA LEU A 169 -10.27 -12.19 -0.87
C LEU A 169 -11.41 -12.21 0.16
#